data_2341d9060d2c0db8613cc6e723085f02
#
_entry.id   2341d9060d2c0db8613cc6e723085f02
#
_cell.length_a   1.000
_cell.length_b   1.000
_cell.length_c   1.000
_cell.angle_alpha   90.00
_cell.angle_beta   90.00
_cell.angle_gamma   90.00
#
_symmetry.space_group_name_H-M   'P 1'
#
loop_
_entity.id
_entity.type
_entity.pdbx_description
1 polymer ?
#
loop_
_entity_poly.entity_id
_entity_poly.type
_entity_poly.pdbx_seq_one_letter_code
_entity_poly.pdbx_strand_id
1 'polypeptide(L)'
;MPAKNHLNEKQVEKLQKRLKEEENGQIRERILILLLLNDGKKQSEIAKFLGCSLNKVCYWCVHGDPDKLESLKDERMKGNYRKATDKYIEILLETVEKEPEELGYEFGRWTGERLATYLEQITGIKLSSSQVRKILKEKKYVYLWAKYSLEEKRDPEKRKLFKDKIEEYLKIAKESPEQLQVWFWDESGFNLRVIKRKNWCKKGKRKQIRGDRRKGRVNVMGGLRYSDKKRFVEFLDKGNADNFYQVLKSFYQELIYEWVLAGNQAEEFVEKGAKILIILDNASFHKKEEYLEKIKAEMPNVYLEFLPAYSPDYNLIELVWHSAKEYIAHRLFKSVDELECLLHQLLNEGQLSIKWGRKLKNKGNAIITV
;
A
#
# COMPACT_ATOMS: atom_id res chain seq x y z
N MET A 1 10.64 37.67 49.10
CA MET A 1 11.56 37.99 47.99
C MET A 1 12.44 36.76 47.81
N PRO A 2 12.71 36.31 46.58
CA PRO A 2 13.69 35.25 46.43
C PRO A 2 15.05 35.80 46.89
N ALA A 3 15.71 35.06 47.78
CA ALA A 3 17.02 35.45 48.22
C ALA A 3 18.02 35.30 47.07
N LYS A 4 18.85 36.31 46.86
CA LYS A 4 20.02 36.22 45.97
C LYS A 4 20.87 35.02 46.39
N ASN A 5 21.38 34.22 45.43
CA ASN A 5 22.20 33.04 45.69
C ASN A 5 21.44 31.90 46.44
N HIS A 6 20.19 31.67 46.10
CA HIS A 6 19.42 30.57 46.73
C HIS A 6 19.76 29.18 46.13
N LEU A 7 20.42 29.14 44.97
CA LEU A 7 20.95 27.92 44.37
C LEU A 7 22.42 27.72 44.73
N ASN A 8 22.82 26.48 44.97
CA ASN A 8 24.24 26.16 45.10
C ASN A 8 24.95 26.08 43.74
N GLU A 9 26.29 26.11 43.73
CA GLU A 9 27.08 26.10 42.51
C GLU A 9 26.75 24.92 41.61
N LYS A 10 26.59 23.71 42.17
CA LYS A 10 26.25 22.49 41.39
C LYS A 10 24.87 22.60 40.72
N GLN A 11 23.88 23.21 41.36
CA GLN A 11 22.55 23.44 40.82
C GLN A 11 22.63 24.46 39.67
N VAL A 12 23.44 25.52 39.82
CA VAL A 12 23.63 26.50 38.76
C VAL A 12 24.29 25.87 37.54
N GLU A 13 25.39 25.12 37.73
CA GLU A 13 26.05 24.41 36.65
C GLU A 13 25.11 23.43 35.89
N LYS A 14 24.35 22.64 36.65
CA LYS A 14 23.38 21.69 36.12
C LYS A 14 22.30 22.38 35.30
N LEU A 15 21.74 23.49 35.77
CA LEU A 15 20.76 24.29 35.05
C LEU A 15 21.35 24.95 33.83
N GLN A 16 22.58 25.49 33.89
CA GLN A 16 23.26 26.11 32.75
C GLN A 16 23.59 25.06 31.68
N LYS A 17 24.03 23.86 32.04
CA LYS A 17 24.26 22.75 31.12
C LYS A 17 22.97 22.36 30.43
N ARG A 18 21.91 22.16 31.19
CA ARG A 18 20.60 21.80 30.65
C ARG A 18 20.02 22.88 29.72
N LEU A 19 20.24 24.16 30.04
CA LEU A 19 19.81 25.28 29.17
C LEU A 19 20.42 25.24 27.76
N LYS A 20 21.69 24.77 27.65
CA LYS A 20 22.36 24.61 26.34
C LYS A 20 21.86 23.42 25.55
N GLU A 21 21.52 22.33 26.22
CA GLU A 21 21.15 21.05 25.64
C GLU A 21 19.64 20.92 25.37
N GLU A 22 18.81 21.74 26.02
CA GLU A 22 17.35 21.62 25.94
C GLU A 22 16.78 22.23 24.65
N GLU A 23 16.08 21.41 23.89
CA GLU A 23 15.41 21.85 22.64
C GLU A 23 14.04 22.49 22.87
N ASN A 24 13.37 22.15 24.00
CA ASN A 24 12.06 22.67 24.33
C ASN A 24 12.14 24.12 24.83
N GLY A 25 11.67 25.07 24.04
CA GLY A 25 11.68 26.49 24.37
C GLY A 25 10.97 26.84 25.69
N GLN A 26 9.93 26.10 26.08
CA GLN A 26 9.21 26.33 27.33
C GLN A 26 10.04 25.89 28.54
N ILE A 27 10.76 24.79 28.44
CA ILE A 27 11.65 24.30 29.50
C ILE A 27 12.84 25.25 29.65
N ARG A 28 13.41 25.69 28.53
CA ARG A 28 14.48 26.69 28.53
C ARG A 28 14.08 27.98 29.24
N GLU A 29 12.87 28.49 28.96
CA GLU A 29 12.32 29.68 29.64
C GLU A 29 12.20 29.46 31.14
N ARG A 30 11.80 28.29 31.65
CA ARG A 30 11.68 27.96 33.05
C ARG A 30 13.03 27.86 33.74
N ILE A 31 14.03 27.30 33.04
CA ILE A 31 15.42 27.28 33.53
C ILE A 31 15.95 28.71 33.66
N LEU A 32 15.69 29.59 32.72
CA LEU A 32 16.07 30.99 32.78
C LEU A 32 15.40 31.71 33.95
N ILE A 33 14.13 31.44 34.25
CA ILE A 33 13.44 32.00 35.41
C ILE A 33 14.22 31.64 36.71
N LEU A 34 14.61 30.39 36.92
CA LEU A 34 15.34 29.96 38.10
C LEU A 34 16.73 30.61 38.19
N LEU A 35 17.46 30.64 37.11
CA LEU A 35 18.80 31.27 37.05
C LEU A 35 18.75 32.79 37.31
N LEU A 36 17.81 33.51 36.72
CA LEU A 36 17.65 34.96 36.90
C LEU A 36 17.17 35.30 38.32
N LEU A 37 16.35 34.44 38.94
CA LEU A 37 15.99 34.59 40.35
C LEU A 37 17.22 34.42 41.24
N ASN A 38 18.07 33.43 40.97
CA ASN A 38 19.30 33.22 41.73
C ASN A 38 20.27 34.41 41.57
N ASP A 39 20.29 35.06 40.44
CA ASP A 39 21.03 36.29 40.17
C ASP A 39 20.45 37.53 40.90
N GLY A 40 19.35 37.37 41.64
CA GLY A 40 18.72 38.43 42.45
C GLY A 40 17.76 39.33 41.65
N LYS A 41 17.38 38.98 40.44
CA LYS A 41 16.37 39.75 39.67
C LYS A 41 14.99 39.60 40.30
N LYS A 42 14.22 40.67 40.30
CA LYS A 42 12.82 40.66 40.76
C LYS A 42 11.94 39.88 39.79
N GLN A 43 10.91 39.22 40.27
CA GLN A 43 9.97 38.46 39.44
C GLN A 43 9.33 39.32 38.34
N SER A 44 9.03 40.60 38.61
CA SER A 44 8.51 41.58 37.66
C SER A 44 9.50 41.91 36.54
N GLU A 45 10.79 42.00 36.85
CA GLU A 45 11.87 42.23 35.88
C GLU A 45 12.06 41.02 34.98
N ILE A 46 12.01 39.79 35.55
CA ILE A 46 12.10 38.56 34.83
C ILE A 46 10.91 38.41 33.87
N ALA A 47 9.70 38.69 34.35
CA ALA A 47 8.49 38.65 33.51
C ALA A 47 8.59 39.62 32.31
N LYS A 48 9.10 40.83 32.55
CA LYS A 48 9.32 41.82 31.49
C LYS A 48 10.41 41.38 30.51
N PHE A 49 11.52 40.81 31.02
CA PHE A 49 12.64 40.34 30.23
C PHE A 49 12.28 39.19 29.32
N LEU A 50 11.52 38.21 29.84
CA LEU A 50 11.11 37.02 29.07
C LEU A 50 9.82 37.22 28.30
N GLY A 51 9.17 38.37 28.39
CA GLY A 51 7.89 38.64 27.67
C GLY A 51 6.73 37.76 28.13
N CYS A 52 6.74 37.34 29.42
CA CYS A 52 5.73 36.44 29.98
C CYS A 52 4.94 37.07 31.15
N SER A 53 3.84 36.43 31.57
CA SER A 53 3.05 36.94 32.69
C SER A 53 3.78 36.77 34.01
N LEU A 54 3.56 37.74 34.94
CA LEU A 54 4.09 37.65 36.31
C LEU A 54 3.65 36.36 37.01
N ASN A 55 2.40 35.93 36.82
CA ASN A 55 1.87 34.68 37.38
C ASN A 55 2.66 33.44 36.92
N LYS A 56 3.14 33.42 35.69
CA LYS A 56 3.99 32.34 35.18
C LYS A 56 5.32 32.30 35.90
N VAL A 57 5.95 33.45 36.13
CA VAL A 57 7.20 33.55 36.89
C VAL A 57 7.00 33.10 38.33
N CYS A 58 5.96 33.64 39.00
CA CYS A 58 5.62 33.25 40.39
C CYS A 58 5.37 31.75 40.51
N TYR A 59 4.66 31.16 39.53
CA TYR A 59 4.41 29.71 39.55
C TYR A 59 5.71 28.90 39.51
N TRP A 60 6.63 29.22 38.60
CA TRP A 60 7.87 28.48 38.44
C TRP A 60 8.90 28.75 39.55
N CYS A 61 8.80 29.89 40.25
CA CYS A 61 9.54 30.14 41.46
C CYS A 61 9.21 29.14 42.61
N VAL A 62 7.95 28.69 42.64
CA VAL A 62 7.46 27.81 43.68
C VAL A 62 7.58 26.34 43.28
N HIS A 63 7.32 26.03 42.02
CA HIS A 63 7.22 24.66 41.52
C HIS A 63 8.43 24.16 40.75
N GLY A 64 9.37 25.03 40.36
CA GLY A 64 10.61 24.66 39.70
C GLY A 64 11.63 24.12 40.71
N ASP A 65 11.92 22.82 40.69
CA ASP A 65 12.93 22.19 41.55
C ASP A 65 14.24 22.03 40.75
N PRO A 66 15.32 22.72 41.16
CA PRO A 66 16.62 22.65 40.49
C PRO A 66 17.27 21.27 40.60
N ASP A 67 16.93 20.48 41.61
CA ASP A 67 17.45 19.11 41.78
C ASP A 67 16.70 18.10 40.92
N LYS A 68 15.41 18.33 40.66
CA LYS A 68 14.53 17.50 39.86
C LYS A 68 14.15 18.22 38.60
N LEU A 69 15.02 18.21 37.55
CA LEU A 69 14.79 18.90 36.27
C LEU A 69 13.48 18.47 35.57
N GLU A 70 12.97 17.28 35.88
CA GLU A 70 11.66 16.82 35.40
C GLU A 70 10.49 17.68 35.92
N SER A 71 10.65 18.33 37.09
CA SER A 71 9.67 19.26 37.64
C SER A 71 9.42 20.47 36.68
N LEU A 72 10.40 20.77 35.82
CA LEU A 72 10.27 21.83 34.81
C LEU A 72 9.40 21.42 33.63
N LYS A 73 8.99 20.16 33.50
CA LYS A 73 7.97 19.73 32.56
C LYS A 73 6.59 20.11 33.12
N ASP A 74 5.73 20.65 32.25
CA ASP A 74 4.38 21.01 32.67
C ASP A 74 3.48 19.77 32.70
N GLU A 75 3.31 19.19 33.85
CA GLU A 75 2.47 18.00 34.05
C GLU A 75 0.98 18.26 33.77
N ARG A 76 0.54 19.53 33.82
CA ARG A 76 -0.83 19.92 33.46
C ARG A 76 -1.13 19.67 32.00
N MET A 77 -0.11 19.67 31.13
CA MET A 77 -0.23 19.35 29.71
C MET A 77 -0.43 17.85 29.44
N LYS A 78 -0.14 16.97 30.40
CA LYS A 78 -0.36 15.52 30.25
C LYS A 78 -1.85 15.13 30.11
N GLY A 79 -2.76 16.07 30.25
CA GLY A 79 -4.19 15.84 30.23
C GLY A 79 -4.66 15.02 31.46
N ASN A 80 -5.95 14.76 31.55
CA ASN A 80 -6.49 13.98 32.66
C ASN A 80 -6.34 12.46 32.41
N TYR A 81 -5.08 11.97 32.31
CA TYR A 81 -4.75 10.56 32.13
C TYR A 81 -5.10 9.68 33.34
N ARG A 82 -5.56 10.27 34.45
CA ARG A 82 -5.91 9.55 35.67
C ARG A 82 -7.00 8.49 35.46
N LYS A 83 -7.77 8.58 34.39
CA LYS A 83 -8.81 7.57 34.09
C LYS A 83 -8.29 6.42 33.22
N ALA A 84 -7.37 6.64 32.31
CA ALA A 84 -6.78 5.58 31.48
C ALA A 84 -5.56 5.02 32.20
N THR A 85 -5.72 3.94 32.94
CA THR A 85 -4.60 3.22 33.55
C THR A 85 -3.81 2.44 32.48
N ASP A 86 -2.56 2.07 32.80
CA ASP A 86 -1.75 1.24 31.88
C ASP A 86 -2.46 -0.08 31.57
N LYS A 87 -3.10 -0.69 32.56
CA LYS A 87 -3.94 -1.89 32.39
C LYS A 87 -5.12 -1.66 31.42
N TYR A 88 -5.76 -0.50 31.48
CA TYR A 88 -6.82 -0.16 30.53
C TYR A 88 -6.29 -0.07 29.10
N ILE A 89 -5.12 0.51 28.94
CA ILE A 89 -4.47 0.65 27.62
C ILE A 89 -4.08 -0.72 27.07
N GLU A 90 -3.53 -1.60 27.87
CA GLU A 90 -3.18 -2.96 27.50
C GLU A 90 -4.41 -3.72 27.00
N ILE A 91 -5.49 -3.74 27.78
CA ILE A 91 -6.77 -4.38 27.39
C ILE A 91 -7.33 -3.77 26.09
N LEU A 92 -7.24 -2.43 25.92
CA LEU A 92 -7.67 -1.76 24.71
C LEU A 92 -6.89 -2.26 23.48
N LEU A 93 -5.57 -2.40 23.60
CA LEU A 93 -4.71 -2.85 22.49
C LEU A 93 -4.98 -4.32 22.15
N GLU A 94 -5.11 -5.18 23.14
CA GLU A 94 -5.48 -6.58 22.92
C GLU A 94 -6.87 -6.72 22.28
N THR A 95 -7.83 -5.89 22.71
CA THR A 95 -9.20 -5.95 22.18
C THR A 95 -9.29 -5.52 20.74
N VAL A 96 -8.54 -4.47 20.34
CA VAL A 96 -8.60 -3.95 18.95
C VAL A 96 -7.97 -4.89 17.93
N GLU A 97 -7.08 -5.79 18.37
CA GLU A 97 -6.46 -6.83 17.53
C GLU A 97 -7.34 -8.08 17.36
N LYS A 98 -8.33 -8.29 18.23
CA LYS A 98 -9.26 -9.41 18.16
C LYS A 98 -10.47 -9.05 17.32
N GLU A 99 -10.99 -10.04 16.60
CA GLU A 99 -12.28 -9.87 15.92
C GLU A 99 -13.41 -9.81 16.97
N PRO A 100 -14.40 -8.91 16.78
CA PRO A 100 -15.51 -8.80 17.73
C PRO A 100 -16.27 -10.11 17.96
N GLU A 101 -16.36 -10.95 16.95
CA GLU A 101 -17.01 -12.27 17.00
C GLU A 101 -16.34 -13.21 18.03
N GLU A 102 -15.02 -13.16 18.16
CA GLU A 102 -14.25 -13.93 19.15
C GLU A 102 -14.63 -13.55 20.60
N LEU A 103 -15.17 -12.35 20.79
CA LEU A 103 -15.63 -11.84 22.08
C LEU A 103 -17.16 -11.92 22.23
N GLY A 104 -17.84 -12.66 21.33
CA GLY A 104 -19.28 -12.94 21.40
C GLY A 104 -20.17 -11.83 20.83
N TYR A 105 -19.65 -10.94 20.01
CA TYR A 105 -20.43 -9.87 19.38
C TYR A 105 -20.80 -10.21 17.93
N GLU A 106 -22.02 -9.86 17.51
CA GLU A 106 -22.51 -10.08 16.15
C GLU A 106 -21.97 -9.06 15.12
N PHE A 107 -21.38 -7.96 15.56
CA PHE A 107 -20.84 -6.95 14.65
C PHE A 107 -19.41 -7.26 14.20
N GLY A 108 -19.10 -7.05 12.93
CA GLY A 108 -17.83 -7.42 12.31
C GLY A 108 -16.70 -6.34 12.40
N ARG A 109 -16.79 -5.33 13.27
CA ARG A 109 -15.69 -4.34 13.41
C ARG A 109 -15.77 -3.52 14.69
N TRP A 110 -14.62 -3.17 15.22
CA TRP A 110 -14.51 -2.21 16.32
C TRP A 110 -14.66 -0.76 15.84
N THR A 111 -15.49 0.01 16.53
CA THR A 111 -15.54 1.47 16.43
C THR A 111 -15.08 2.06 17.77
N GLY A 112 -14.71 3.35 17.78
CA GLY A 112 -14.33 4.00 19.06
C GLY A 112 -15.43 3.97 20.11
N GLU A 113 -16.70 3.91 19.71
CA GLU A 113 -17.86 3.80 20.61
C GLU A 113 -17.97 2.39 21.17
N ARG A 114 -17.92 1.36 20.32
CA ARG A 114 -17.97 -0.04 20.72
C ARG A 114 -16.85 -0.42 21.66
N LEU A 115 -15.61 0.05 21.35
CA LEU A 115 -14.46 -0.12 22.23
C LEU A 115 -14.67 0.56 23.58
N ALA A 116 -15.18 1.80 23.60
CA ALA A 116 -15.43 2.51 24.85
C ALA A 116 -16.47 1.77 25.72
N THR A 117 -17.57 1.29 25.11
CA THR A 117 -18.61 0.53 25.82
C THR A 117 -18.08 -0.80 26.35
N TYR A 118 -17.37 -1.56 25.52
CA TYR A 118 -16.80 -2.84 25.92
C TYR A 118 -15.79 -2.70 27.06
N LEU A 119 -14.89 -1.73 26.94
CA LEU A 119 -13.88 -1.48 27.97
C LEU A 119 -14.49 -0.96 29.28
N GLU A 120 -15.56 -0.17 29.23
CA GLU A 120 -16.33 0.24 30.41
C GLU A 120 -16.91 -0.98 31.14
N GLN A 121 -17.43 -1.96 30.40
CA GLN A 121 -17.97 -3.20 30.98
C GLN A 121 -16.89 -4.05 31.69
N ILE A 122 -15.69 -4.17 31.07
CA ILE A 122 -14.63 -5.02 31.62
C ILE A 122 -13.83 -4.35 32.72
N THR A 123 -13.54 -3.04 32.54
CA THR A 123 -12.61 -2.34 33.43
C THR A 123 -13.31 -1.46 34.48
N GLY A 124 -14.60 -1.20 34.31
CA GLY A 124 -15.33 -0.20 35.10
C GLY A 124 -14.93 1.25 34.80
N ILE A 125 -14.00 1.48 33.86
CA ILE A 125 -13.50 2.81 33.53
C ILE A 125 -14.22 3.37 32.32
N LYS A 126 -14.99 4.44 32.52
CA LYS A 126 -15.74 5.11 31.46
C LYS A 126 -14.86 6.16 30.76
N LEU A 127 -14.53 5.93 29.50
CA LEU A 127 -13.92 6.90 28.60
C LEU A 127 -14.85 7.21 27.41
N SER A 128 -14.76 8.42 26.90
CA SER A 128 -15.46 8.76 25.67
C SER A 128 -14.80 8.10 24.45
N SER A 129 -15.58 7.88 23.39
CA SER A 129 -15.05 7.34 22.12
C SER A 129 -13.92 8.21 21.55
N SER A 130 -13.93 9.51 21.82
CA SER A 130 -12.88 10.44 21.40
C SER A 130 -11.58 10.20 22.16
N GLN A 131 -11.65 9.91 23.46
CA GLN A 131 -10.49 9.57 24.27
C GLN A 131 -9.88 8.23 23.87
N VAL A 132 -10.72 7.21 23.64
CA VAL A 132 -10.27 5.90 23.11
C VAL A 132 -9.55 6.07 21.77
N ARG A 133 -10.12 6.84 20.82
CA ARG A 133 -9.46 7.13 19.53
C ARG A 133 -8.15 7.90 19.70
N LYS A 134 -8.04 8.79 20.69
CA LYS A 134 -6.81 9.52 20.97
C LYS A 134 -5.73 8.57 21.46
N ILE A 135 -6.04 7.68 22.41
CA ILE A 135 -5.11 6.65 22.91
C ILE A 135 -4.62 5.75 21.77
N LEU A 136 -5.53 5.25 20.93
CA LEU A 136 -5.19 4.43 19.77
C LEU A 136 -4.22 5.15 18.82
N LYS A 137 -4.45 6.44 18.54
CA LYS A 137 -3.54 7.25 17.69
C LYS A 137 -2.15 7.43 18.33
N GLU A 138 -2.08 7.66 19.63
CA GLU A 138 -0.82 7.77 20.38
C GLU A 138 -0.05 6.44 20.36
N LYS A 139 -0.76 5.32 20.36
CA LYS A 139 -0.20 3.96 20.18
C LYS A 139 0.00 3.58 18.71
N LYS A 140 -0.05 4.54 17.78
CA LYS A 140 0.19 4.39 16.31
C LYS A 140 -0.87 3.60 15.55
N TYR A 141 -2.05 3.40 16.12
CA TYR A 141 -3.19 2.84 15.38
C TYR A 141 -3.85 3.90 14.49
N VAL A 142 -4.22 3.49 13.29
CA VAL A 142 -4.90 4.35 12.32
C VAL A 142 -6.19 3.69 11.84
N TYR A 143 -7.24 4.46 11.72
CA TYR A 143 -8.53 3.96 11.24
C TYR A 143 -8.57 4.04 9.71
N LEU A 144 -8.41 2.88 9.05
CA LEU A 144 -8.33 2.75 7.60
C LEU A 144 -9.49 1.91 7.06
N TRP A 145 -9.75 2.06 5.76
CA TRP A 145 -10.63 1.14 5.05
C TRP A 145 -10.03 -0.27 5.05
N ALA A 146 -10.83 -1.24 5.46
CA ALA A 146 -10.46 -2.64 5.34
C ALA A 146 -10.22 -3.00 3.87
N LYS A 147 -9.26 -3.87 3.64
CA LYS A 147 -8.91 -4.36 2.31
C LYS A 147 -9.32 -5.83 2.21
N TYR A 148 -10.02 -6.17 1.12
CA TYR A 148 -10.26 -7.58 0.81
C TYR A 148 -8.93 -8.29 0.60
N SER A 149 -8.71 -9.38 1.31
CA SER A 149 -7.52 -10.22 1.15
C SER A 149 -7.95 -11.69 1.03
N LEU A 150 -7.31 -12.38 0.10
CA LEU A 150 -7.41 -13.83 -0.05
C LEU A 150 -6.06 -14.47 0.29
N GLU A 151 -5.20 -13.75 1.01
CA GLU A 151 -3.85 -14.20 1.33
C GLU A 151 -3.84 -15.45 2.20
N GLU A 152 -4.83 -15.61 3.08
CA GLU A 152 -5.02 -16.82 3.91
C GLU A 152 -5.31 -18.09 3.08
N LYS A 153 -5.85 -17.94 1.86
CA LYS A 153 -6.13 -19.05 0.95
C LYS A 153 -4.92 -19.45 0.10
N ARG A 154 -3.80 -18.76 0.26
CA ARG A 154 -2.56 -19.05 -0.46
C ARG A 154 -1.85 -20.23 0.18
N ASP A 155 -1.32 -21.10 -0.68
CA ASP A 155 -0.44 -22.20 -0.28
C ASP A 155 1.03 -21.75 -0.37
N PRO A 156 1.73 -21.54 0.76
CA PRO A 156 3.08 -21.01 0.76
C PRO A 156 4.08 -21.97 0.08
N GLU A 157 3.88 -23.29 0.22
CA GLU A 157 4.78 -24.29 -0.35
C GLU A 157 4.66 -24.34 -1.87
N LYS A 158 3.43 -24.42 -2.40
CA LYS A 158 3.19 -24.35 -3.84
C LYS A 158 3.70 -23.05 -4.46
N ARG A 159 3.54 -21.95 -3.75
CA ARG A 159 4.06 -20.64 -4.22
C ARG A 159 5.59 -20.62 -4.28
N LYS A 160 6.27 -21.21 -3.30
CA LYS A 160 7.73 -21.32 -3.28
C LYS A 160 8.23 -22.21 -4.42
N LEU A 161 7.67 -23.41 -4.56
CA LEU A 161 8.03 -24.33 -5.64
C LEU A 161 7.81 -23.71 -7.03
N PHE A 162 6.69 -23.04 -7.22
CA PHE A 162 6.40 -22.32 -8.46
C PHE A 162 7.43 -21.22 -8.72
N LYS A 163 7.76 -20.42 -7.69
CA LYS A 163 8.73 -19.33 -7.81
C LYS A 163 10.10 -19.85 -8.24
N ASP A 164 10.59 -20.88 -7.55
CA ASP A 164 11.90 -21.48 -7.82
C ASP A 164 11.97 -22.04 -9.27
N LYS A 165 10.91 -22.73 -9.70
CA LYS A 165 10.76 -23.24 -11.07
C LYS A 165 10.76 -22.12 -12.12
N ILE A 166 9.99 -21.08 -11.87
CA ILE A 166 9.85 -19.97 -12.83
C ILE A 166 11.12 -19.12 -12.91
N GLU A 167 11.83 -18.90 -11.82
CA GLU A 167 13.08 -18.14 -11.82
C GLU A 167 14.10 -18.76 -12.79
N GLU A 168 14.18 -20.09 -12.88
CA GLU A 168 15.03 -20.79 -13.84
C GLU A 168 14.59 -20.50 -15.29
N TYR A 169 13.30 -20.65 -15.60
CA TYR A 169 12.78 -20.36 -16.93
C TYR A 169 12.94 -18.89 -17.34
N LEU A 170 12.76 -17.97 -16.41
CA LEU A 170 12.95 -16.53 -16.68
C LEU A 170 14.41 -16.20 -16.98
N LYS A 171 15.35 -16.90 -16.33
CA LYS A 171 16.78 -16.76 -16.63
C LYS A 171 17.09 -17.23 -18.04
N ILE A 172 16.64 -18.42 -18.42
CA ILE A 172 16.82 -18.96 -19.77
C ILE A 172 16.18 -18.03 -20.82
N ALA A 173 14.94 -17.61 -20.58
CA ALA A 173 14.23 -16.70 -21.51
C ALA A 173 14.89 -15.34 -21.67
N LYS A 174 15.67 -14.88 -20.70
CA LYS A 174 16.43 -13.62 -20.78
C LYS A 174 17.76 -13.81 -21.50
N GLU A 175 18.46 -14.93 -21.26
CA GLU A 175 19.78 -15.24 -21.81
C GLU A 175 19.71 -15.81 -23.23
N SER A 176 18.66 -16.61 -23.52
CA SER A 176 18.49 -17.34 -24.80
C SER A 176 17.01 -17.31 -25.23
N PRO A 177 16.48 -16.15 -25.61
CA PRO A 177 15.06 -15.98 -26.01
C PRO A 177 14.72 -16.77 -27.30
N GLU A 178 15.70 -17.16 -28.07
CA GLU A 178 15.55 -18.02 -29.26
C GLU A 178 15.28 -19.49 -28.89
N GLN A 179 15.60 -19.91 -27.63
CA GLN A 179 15.33 -21.26 -27.13
C GLN A 179 14.04 -21.33 -26.33
N LEU A 180 13.81 -20.31 -25.49
CA LEU A 180 12.64 -20.25 -24.63
C LEU A 180 12.08 -18.84 -24.55
N GLN A 181 10.81 -18.70 -24.85
CA GLN A 181 10.05 -17.48 -24.57
C GLN A 181 9.10 -17.73 -23.40
N VAL A 182 9.12 -16.87 -22.42
CA VAL A 182 8.14 -16.87 -21.31
C VAL A 182 7.18 -15.71 -21.48
N TRP A 183 5.89 -16.03 -21.52
CA TRP A 183 4.80 -15.08 -21.67
C TRP A 183 3.88 -15.13 -20.46
N PHE A 184 3.57 -13.96 -19.90
CA PHE A 184 2.57 -13.80 -18.85
C PHE A 184 1.24 -13.47 -19.48
N TRP A 185 0.22 -14.27 -19.22
CA TRP A 185 -1.08 -14.21 -19.90
C TRP A 185 -2.21 -13.93 -18.91
N ASP A 186 -3.17 -13.10 -19.31
CA ASP A 186 -4.35 -12.78 -18.48
C ASP A 186 -5.43 -12.05 -19.30
N GLU A 187 -6.63 -11.96 -18.73
CA GLU A 187 -7.71 -11.15 -19.22
C GLU A 187 -7.91 -9.89 -18.38
N SER A 188 -8.41 -8.85 -19.01
CA SER A 188 -8.81 -7.65 -18.31
C SER A 188 -10.06 -7.02 -18.89
N GLY A 189 -10.86 -6.41 -18.01
CA GLY A 189 -12.01 -5.63 -18.43
C GLY A 189 -11.86 -4.17 -18.08
N PHE A 190 -12.26 -3.33 -19.03
CA PHE A 190 -12.28 -1.89 -18.90
C PHE A 190 -13.72 -1.38 -19.06
N ASN A 191 -14.28 -0.85 -17.96
CA ASN A 191 -15.65 -0.37 -17.95
C ASN A 191 -15.73 1.09 -18.36
N LEU A 192 -16.85 1.50 -18.95
CA LEU A 192 -17.17 2.91 -19.19
C LEU A 192 -17.33 3.70 -17.89
N ARG A 193 -17.57 3.04 -16.76
CA ARG A 193 -17.62 3.69 -15.45
C ARG A 193 -16.28 4.29 -15.11
N VAL A 194 -16.31 5.55 -14.69
CA VAL A 194 -15.10 6.29 -14.32
C VAL A 194 -14.32 5.59 -13.21
N ILE A 195 -13.06 5.28 -13.48
CA ILE A 195 -12.15 4.73 -12.50
C ILE A 195 -11.68 5.86 -11.58
N LYS A 196 -11.93 5.72 -10.29
CA LYS A 196 -11.49 6.70 -9.27
C LYS A 196 -10.06 6.40 -8.83
N ARG A 197 -9.22 7.43 -8.80
CA ARG A 197 -7.85 7.37 -8.28
C ARG A 197 -7.56 8.57 -7.38
N LYS A 198 -6.43 8.53 -6.69
CA LYS A 198 -5.96 9.67 -5.88
C LYS A 198 -5.69 10.87 -6.77
N ASN A 199 -5.99 12.06 -6.27
CA ASN A 199 -5.75 13.32 -6.96
C ASN A 199 -5.28 14.38 -5.97
N TRP A 200 -4.54 15.36 -6.47
CA TRP A 200 -4.14 16.51 -5.68
C TRP A 200 -5.33 17.42 -5.42
N CYS A 201 -5.57 17.77 -4.15
CA CYS A 201 -6.65 18.64 -3.71
C CYS A 201 -6.15 19.54 -2.59
N LYS A 202 -6.73 20.74 -2.47
CA LYS A 202 -6.50 21.57 -1.27
C LYS A 202 -6.98 20.81 -0.03
N LYS A 203 -6.24 20.94 1.09
CA LYS A 203 -6.61 20.35 2.37
C LYS A 203 -8.06 20.69 2.73
N GLY A 204 -8.85 19.69 3.09
CA GLY A 204 -10.28 19.87 3.41
C GLY A 204 -11.24 19.87 2.20
N LYS A 205 -10.75 19.89 0.94
CA LYS A 205 -11.59 19.80 -0.26
C LYS A 205 -11.28 18.52 -1.02
N ARG A 206 -12.32 17.78 -1.44
CA ARG A 206 -12.17 16.61 -2.33
C ARG A 206 -12.56 17.01 -3.76
N LYS A 207 -11.76 16.57 -4.74
CA LYS A 207 -12.15 16.69 -6.14
C LYS A 207 -13.39 15.83 -6.38
N GLN A 208 -14.43 16.44 -6.91
CA GLN A 208 -15.60 15.74 -7.40
C GLN A 208 -15.35 15.30 -8.83
N ILE A 209 -15.64 14.04 -9.12
CA ILE A 209 -15.56 13.47 -10.46
C ILE A 209 -16.99 13.19 -10.88
N ARG A 210 -17.34 13.60 -12.10
CA ARG A 210 -18.67 13.32 -12.66
C ARG A 210 -18.90 11.81 -12.66
N GLY A 211 -19.93 11.37 -11.93
CA GLY A 211 -20.37 9.97 -11.94
C GLY A 211 -21.16 9.70 -13.21
N ASP A 212 -20.79 8.65 -13.91
CA ASP A 212 -21.58 8.13 -15.02
C ASP A 212 -22.00 6.70 -14.70
N ARG A 213 -23.28 6.39 -14.94
CA ARG A 213 -23.88 5.05 -14.73
C ARG A 213 -24.01 4.27 -16.03
N ARG A 214 -23.39 4.75 -17.14
CA ARG A 214 -23.43 4.05 -18.40
C ARG A 214 -22.93 2.61 -18.28
N LYS A 215 -23.63 1.71 -18.92
CA LYS A 215 -23.21 0.34 -19.09
C LYS A 215 -22.34 0.25 -20.32
N GLY A 216 -21.34 -0.58 -20.28
CA GLY A 216 -20.40 -0.85 -21.37
C GLY A 216 -19.06 -1.29 -20.81
N ARG A 217 -18.45 -2.20 -21.50
CA ARG A 217 -17.17 -2.79 -21.11
C ARG A 217 -16.42 -3.24 -22.36
N VAL A 218 -15.14 -2.97 -22.40
CA VAL A 218 -14.19 -3.56 -23.34
C VAL A 218 -13.46 -4.67 -22.60
N ASN A 219 -13.45 -5.87 -23.16
CA ASN A 219 -12.67 -6.99 -22.65
C ASN A 219 -11.45 -7.17 -23.53
N VAL A 220 -10.33 -7.46 -22.93
CA VAL A 220 -9.08 -7.78 -23.61
C VAL A 220 -8.48 -9.04 -23.03
N MET A 221 -7.78 -9.78 -23.86
CA MET A 221 -6.96 -10.91 -23.47
C MET A 221 -5.60 -10.75 -24.11
N GLY A 222 -4.53 -11.12 -23.43
CA GLY A 222 -3.23 -11.01 -24.06
C GLY A 222 -2.08 -11.51 -23.23
N GLY A 223 -0.91 -11.44 -23.83
CA GLY A 223 0.36 -11.87 -23.30
C GLY A 223 1.40 -10.76 -23.25
N LEU A 224 2.30 -10.89 -22.30
CA LEU A 224 3.48 -10.06 -22.14
C LEU A 224 4.72 -10.95 -22.14
N ARG A 225 5.58 -10.82 -23.16
CA ARG A 225 6.86 -11.51 -23.24
C ARG A 225 7.84 -10.98 -22.18
N TYR A 226 8.47 -11.88 -21.45
CA TYR A 226 9.34 -11.49 -20.34
C TYR A 226 10.62 -10.80 -20.80
N SER A 227 11.26 -11.30 -21.87
CA SER A 227 12.59 -10.85 -22.33
C SER A 227 12.63 -9.38 -22.72
N ASP A 228 11.76 -8.95 -23.62
CA ASP A 228 11.73 -7.63 -24.27
C ASP A 228 10.49 -6.80 -23.94
N LYS A 229 9.57 -7.36 -23.15
CA LYS A 229 8.30 -6.73 -22.79
C LYS A 229 7.37 -6.50 -23.98
N LYS A 230 7.56 -7.26 -25.10
CA LYS A 230 6.59 -7.26 -26.21
C LYS A 230 5.21 -7.68 -25.69
N ARG A 231 4.19 -7.01 -26.15
CA ARG A 231 2.80 -7.27 -25.81
C ARG A 231 2.07 -7.83 -27.03
N PHE A 232 1.20 -8.78 -26.78
CA PHE A 232 0.19 -9.26 -27.71
C PHE A 232 -1.17 -9.10 -27.03
N VAL A 233 -2.10 -8.33 -27.57
CA VAL A 233 -3.40 -8.06 -26.95
C VAL A 233 -4.51 -8.08 -28.00
N GLU A 234 -5.51 -8.92 -27.76
CA GLU A 234 -6.73 -9.04 -28.54
C GLU A 234 -7.94 -8.51 -27.78
N PHE A 235 -8.90 -7.96 -28.52
CA PHE A 235 -10.14 -7.42 -28.01
C PHE A 235 -11.26 -8.44 -28.18
N LEU A 236 -12.06 -8.65 -27.14
CA LEU A 236 -13.02 -9.75 -27.06
C LEU A 236 -14.39 -9.27 -26.61
N ASP A 237 -15.42 -9.91 -27.14
CA ASP A 237 -16.78 -9.74 -26.60
C ASP A 237 -16.91 -10.36 -25.21
N LYS A 238 -16.38 -11.57 -25.01
CA LYS A 238 -16.46 -12.35 -23.76
C LYS A 238 -15.21 -13.19 -23.52
N GLY A 239 -14.84 -13.36 -22.25
CA GLY A 239 -13.84 -14.35 -21.84
C GLY A 239 -14.49 -15.74 -21.70
N ASN A 240 -14.17 -16.66 -22.58
CA ASN A 240 -14.58 -18.07 -22.55
C ASN A 240 -13.49 -18.95 -23.19
N ALA A 241 -13.64 -20.26 -23.10
CA ALA A 241 -12.63 -21.20 -23.59
C ALA A 241 -12.43 -21.15 -25.09
N ASP A 242 -13.48 -20.90 -25.85
CA ASP A 242 -13.41 -20.81 -27.30
C ASP A 242 -12.60 -19.57 -27.71
N ASN A 243 -12.95 -18.41 -27.16
CA ASN A 243 -12.21 -17.18 -27.43
C ASN A 243 -10.74 -17.28 -26.94
N PHE A 244 -10.49 -17.93 -25.79
CA PHE A 244 -9.13 -18.18 -25.33
C PHE A 244 -8.32 -18.98 -26.36
N TYR A 245 -8.88 -20.05 -26.87
CA TYR A 245 -8.24 -20.86 -27.89
C TYR A 245 -8.01 -20.08 -29.19
N GLN A 246 -9.00 -19.30 -29.67
CA GLN A 246 -8.84 -18.50 -30.87
C GLN A 246 -7.75 -17.43 -30.75
N VAL A 247 -7.71 -16.75 -29.59
CA VAL A 247 -6.67 -15.74 -29.29
C VAL A 247 -5.28 -16.40 -29.22
N LEU A 248 -5.16 -17.58 -28.62
CA LEU A 248 -3.90 -18.32 -28.64
C LEU A 248 -3.49 -18.73 -30.06
N LYS A 249 -4.44 -19.06 -30.92
CA LYS A 249 -4.17 -19.38 -32.31
C LYS A 249 -3.66 -18.16 -33.09
N SER A 250 -4.29 -17.00 -32.91
CA SER A 250 -3.81 -15.73 -33.50
C SER A 250 -2.41 -15.38 -32.96
N PHE A 251 -2.21 -15.54 -31.65
CA PHE A 251 -0.90 -15.34 -31.04
C PHE A 251 0.18 -16.25 -31.61
N TYR A 252 -0.13 -17.54 -31.81
CA TYR A 252 0.80 -18.50 -32.38
C TYR A 252 1.18 -18.14 -33.83
N GLN A 253 0.21 -17.68 -34.62
CA GLN A 253 0.46 -17.16 -35.94
C GLN A 253 1.35 -15.93 -35.96
N GLU A 254 1.17 -15.01 -35.01
CA GLU A 254 2.04 -13.83 -34.85
C GLU A 254 3.50 -14.25 -34.54
N LEU A 255 3.69 -15.29 -33.73
CA LEU A 255 5.03 -15.82 -33.45
C LEU A 255 5.68 -16.49 -34.69
N ILE A 256 4.91 -17.22 -35.49
CA ILE A 256 5.38 -17.76 -36.78
C ILE A 256 5.75 -16.62 -37.72
N TYR A 257 4.94 -15.55 -37.74
CA TYR A 257 5.23 -14.37 -38.55
C TYR A 257 6.54 -13.69 -38.12
N GLU A 258 6.77 -13.51 -36.81
CA GLU A 258 8.06 -13.01 -36.31
C GLU A 258 9.24 -13.89 -36.73
N TRP A 259 9.05 -15.21 -36.66
CA TRP A 259 10.05 -16.18 -37.05
C TRP A 259 10.40 -16.05 -38.56
N VAL A 260 9.41 -15.88 -39.42
CA VAL A 260 9.60 -15.68 -40.86
C VAL A 260 10.29 -14.33 -41.14
N LEU A 261 9.90 -13.27 -40.42
CA LEU A 261 10.57 -11.96 -40.56
C LEU A 261 12.04 -12.00 -40.15
N ALA A 262 12.42 -12.94 -39.28
CA ALA A 262 13.82 -13.18 -38.93
C ALA A 262 14.61 -13.99 -39.97
N GLY A 263 14.00 -14.30 -41.14
CA GLY A 263 14.61 -14.98 -42.28
C GLY A 263 14.50 -16.50 -42.28
N ASN A 264 13.64 -17.06 -41.45
CA ASN A 264 13.43 -18.51 -41.36
C ASN A 264 12.19 -19.00 -42.13
N GLN A 265 12.08 -20.30 -42.36
CA GLN A 265 10.92 -20.89 -43.00
C GLN A 265 9.81 -21.21 -41.97
N ALA A 266 8.56 -20.95 -42.34
CA ALA A 266 7.42 -21.14 -41.44
C ALA A 266 7.27 -22.60 -40.98
N GLU A 267 7.54 -23.55 -41.88
CA GLU A 267 7.44 -24.99 -41.63
C GLU A 267 8.43 -25.48 -40.57
N GLU A 268 9.55 -24.81 -40.42
CA GLU A 268 10.59 -25.16 -39.47
C GLU A 268 10.31 -24.63 -38.05
N PHE A 269 9.28 -23.77 -37.88
CA PHE A 269 8.98 -23.15 -36.60
C PHE A 269 8.71 -24.16 -35.49
N VAL A 270 8.04 -25.27 -35.81
CA VAL A 270 7.73 -26.32 -34.82
C VAL A 270 9.00 -27.00 -34.29
N GLU A 271 9.97 -27.25 -35.17
CA GLU A 271 11.18 -28.00 -34.82
C GLU A 271 12.31 -27.11 -34.29
N LYS A 272 12.48 -25.93 -34.91
CA LYS A 272 13.62 -25.04 -34.66
C LYS A 272 13.27 -23.77 -33.86
N GLY A 273 11.99 -23.43 -33.82
CA GLY A 273 11.50 -22.25 -33.09
C GLY A 273 11.59 -22.39 -31.57
N ALA A 274 11.55 -21.27 -30.88
CA ALA A 274 11.58 -21.25 -29.43
C ALA A 274 10.42 -22.06 -28.82
N LYS A 275 10.67 -22.68 -27.69
CA LYS A 275 9.60 -23.17 -26.81
C LYS A 275 8.90 -21.99 -26.16
N ILE A 276 7.59 -22.02 -26.07
CA ILE A 276 6.76 -20.92 -25.60
C ILE A 276 6.05 -21.35 -24.33
N LEU A 277 6.51 -20.83 -23.21
CA LEU A 277 5.89 -21.07 -21.91
C LEU A 277 4.92 -19.94 -21.60
N ILE A 278 3.65 -20.25 -21.50
CA ILE A 278 2.57 -19.31 -21.16
C ILE A 278 2.20 -19.50 -19.70
N ILE A 279 2.40 -18.48 -18.90
CA ILE A 279 2.03 -18.44 -17.48
C ILE A 279 0.69 -17.73 -17.38
N LEU A 280 -0.32 -18.43 -16.86
CA LEU A 280 -1.69 -17.94 -16.76
C LEU A 280 -2.35 -18.35 -15.45
N ASP A 281 -3.51 -17.76 -15.15
CA ASP A 281 -4.26 -18.10 -13.94
C ASP A 281 -4.99 -19.44 -14.03
N ASN A 282 -5.64 -19.81 -12.91
CA ASN A 282 -6.37 -21.07 -12.79
C ASN A 282 -7.84 -20.98 -13.20
N ALA A 283 -8.24 -20.06 -14.10
CA ALA A 283 -9.62 -19.99 -14.53
C ALA A 283 -10.06 -21.33 -15.14
N SER A 284 -11.28 -21.74 -14.80
CA SER A 284 -11.79 -23.08 -15.17
C SER A 284 -11.86 -23.28 -16.69
N PHE A 285 -12.07 -22.23 -17.46
CA PHE A 285 -12.15 -22.30 -18.92
C PHE A 285 -10.77 -22.49 -19.59
N HIS A 286 -9.64 -22.12 -18.91
CA HIS A 286 -8.29 -22.41 -19.40
C HIS A 286 -7.93 -23.89 -19.30
N LYS A 287 -8.66 -24.64 -18.47
CA LYS A 287 -8.35 -26.07 -18.13
C LYS A 287 -9.29 -27.05 -18.79
N LYS A 288 -10.10 -26.61 -19.75
CA LYS A 288 -10.98 -27.52 -20.47
C LYS A 288 -10.15 -28.46 -21.34
N GLU A 289 -10.27 -29.76 -21.08
CA GLU A 289 -9.44 -30.82 -21.68
C GLU A 289 -9.48 -30.78 -23.21
N GLU A 290 -10.68 -30.62 -23.80
CA GLU A 290 -10.85 -30.48 -25.23
C GLU A 290 -9.95 -29.42 -25.87
N TYR A 291 -9.83 -28.23 -25.22
CA TYR A 291 -9.00 -27.13 -25.75
C TYR A 291 -7.52 -27.37 -25.46
N LEU A 292 -7.17 -27.99 -24.33
CA LEU A 292 -5.78 -28.36 -24.04
C LEU A 292 -5.24 -29.37 -25.06
N GLU A 293 -6.05 -30.34 -25.47
CA GLU A 293 -5.69 -31.30 -26.53
C GLU A 293 -5.53 -30.59 -27.89
N LYS A 294 -6.45 -29.70 -28.26
CA LYS A 294 -6.34 -28.88 -29.48
C LYS A 294 -5.06 -28.03 -29.48
N ILE A 295 -4.77 -27.34 -28.39
CA ILE A 295 -3.55 -26.53 -28.24
C ILE A 295 -2.31 -27.40 -28.42
N LYS A 296 -2.26 -28.56 -27.77
CA LYS A 296 -1.13 -29.49 -27.89
C LYS A 296 -0.94 -30.00 -29.30
N ALA A 297 -2.03 -30.25 -30.03
CA ALA A 297 -1.98 -30.78 -31.40
C ALA A 297 -1.59 -29.68 -32.41
N GLU A 298 -2.17 -28.47 -32.29
CA GLU A 298 -2.00 -27.40 -33.29
C GLU A 298 -0.85 -26.42 -32.95
N MET A 299 -0.40 -26.38 -31.70
CA MET A 299 0.63 -25.47 -31.21
C MET A 299 1.67 -26.22 -30.35
N PRO A 300 2.43 -27.15 -30.94
CA PRO A 300 3.28 -28.09 -30.20
C PRO A 300 4.42 -27.43 -29.43
N ASN A 301 4.81 -26.20 -29.80
CA ASN A 301 5.81 -25.42 -29.09
C ASN A 301 5.25 -24.69 -27.84
N VAL A 302 3.92 -24.70 -27.65
CA VAL A 302 3.25 -23.96 -26.57
C VAL A 302 3.05 -24.87 -25.36
N TYR A 303 3.51 -24.40 -24.20
CA TYR A 303 3.36 -25.04 -22.91
C TYR A 303 2.61 -24.11 -21.95
N LEU A 304 1.57 -24.61 -21.31
CA LEU A 304 0.78 -23.85 -20.35
C LEU A 304 1.23 -24.16 -18.94
N GLU A 305 1.56 -23.13 -18.17
CA GLU A 305 1.94 -23.22 -16.76
C GLU A 305 0.97 -22.40 -15.91
N PHE A 306 0.27 -23.08 -15.00
CA PHE A 306 -0.76 -22.44 -14.19
C PHE A 306 -0.19 -21.85 -12.90
N LEU A 307 -0.51 -20.61 -12.63
CA LEU A 307 -0.15 -19.91 -11.39
C LEU A 307 -0.70 -20.65 -10.15
N PRO A 308 -0.02 -20.62 -9.02
CA PRO A 308 -0.62 -21.05 -7.76
C PRO A 308 -1.89 -20.24 -7.48
N ALA A 309 -2.87 -20.88 -6.85
CA ALA A 309 -4.14 -20.21 -6.53
C ALA A 309 -3.91 -18.91 -5.75
N TYR A 310 -4.71 -17.90 -6.06
CA TYR A 310 -4.67 -16.58 -5.42
C TYR A 310 -3.32 -15.83 -5.51
N SER A 311 -2.56 -16.05 -6.59
CA SER A 311 -1.21 -15.50 -6.79
C SER A 311 -1.10 -14.53 -7.98
N PRO A 312 -1.96 -13.51 -8.11
CA PRO A 312 -1.88 -12.53 -9.21
C PRO A 312 -0.59 -11.68 -9.14
N ASP A 313 0.07 -11.64 -7.98
CA ASP A 313 1.37 -11.00 -7.79
C ASP A 313 2.51 -11.70 -8.54
N TYR A 314 2.28 -12.90 -9.05
CA TYR A 314 3.20 -13.63 -9.93
C TYR A 314 2.91 -13.42 -11.42
N ASN A 315 1.82 -12.72 -11.77
CA ASN A 315 1.49 -12.43 -13.16
C ASN A 315 1.95 -11.02 -13.57
N LEU A 316 3.02 -10.94 -14.36
CA LEU A 316 3.63 -9.68 -14.75
C LEU A 316 2.71 -8.80 -15.62
N ILE A 317 1.83 -9.37 -16.42
CA ILE A 317 0.90 -8.62 -17.28
C ILE A 317 -0.07 -7.75 -16.47
N GLU A 318 -0.30 -8.06 -15.21
CA GLU A 318 -1.10 -7.22 -14.31
C GLU A 318 -0.55 -5.77 -14.19
N LEU A 319 0.76 -5.57 -14.43
CA LEU A 319 1.35 -4.23 -14.49
C LEU A 319 0.87 -3.46 -15.74
N VAL A 320 0.66 -4.17 -16.84
CA VAL A 320 0.10 -3.59 -18.07
C VAL A 320 -1.33 -3.13 -17.82
N TRP A 321 -2.16 -4.02 -17.30
CA TRP A 321 -3.56 -3.70 -16.97
C TRP A 321 -3.69 -2.58 -15.95
N HIS A 322 -2.85 -2.61 -14.93
CA HIS A 322 -2.81 -1.54 -13.94
C HIS A 322 -2.45 -0.20 -14.57
N SER A 323 -1.42 -0.15 -15.39
CA SER A 323 -0.94 1.09 -16.03
C SER A 323 -1.99 1.64 -17.02
N ALA A 324 -2.65 0.79 -17.78
CA ALA A 324 -3.76 1.19 -18.64
C ALA A 324 -4.94 1.75 -17.83
N LYS A 325 -5.33 1.09 -16.73
CA LYS A 325 -6.39 1.56 -15.82
C LYS A 325 -6.03 2.88 -15.11
N GLU A 326 -4.75 3.11 -14.82
CA GLU A 326 -4.27 4.39 -14.29
C GLU A 326 -4.35 5.50 -15.35
N TYR A 327 -3.99 5.19 -16.60
CA TYR A 327 -4.02 6.16 -17.68
C TYR A 327 -5.44 6.67 -17.98
N ILE A 328 -6.43 5.76 -18.03
CA ILE A 328 -7.82 6.12 -18.30
C ILE A 328 -8.58 6.63 -17.06
N ALA A 329 -7.93 6.67 -15.89
CA ALA A 329 -8.56 7.11 -14.66
C ALA A 329 -9.09 8.55 -14.78
N HIS A 330 -10.28 8.81 -14.22
CA HIS A 330 -10.99 10.09 -14.26
C HIS A 330 -11.47 10.54 -15.65
N ARG A 331 -11.28 9.75 -16.71
CA ARG A 331 -11.85 10.05 -18.02
C ARG A 331 -13.30 9.59 -18.13
N LEU A 332 -14.08 10.36 -18.84
CA LEU A 332 -15.44 10.03 -19.29
C LEU A 332 -15.38 9.73 -20.77
N PHE A 333 -15.76 8.54 -21.16
CA PHE A 333 -15.84 8.11 -22.56
C PHE A 333 -17.28 8.26 -23.07
N LYS A 334 -17.46 8.69 -24.30
CA LYS A 334 -18.78 8.87 -24.90
C LYS A 334 -19.41 7.53 -25.29
N SER A 335 -18.60 6.57 -25.74
CA SER A 335 -19.02 5.24 -26.18
C SER A 335 -17.99 4.18 -25.81
N VAL A 336 -18.35 2.91 -26.02
CA VAL A 336 -17.42 1.77 -25.91
C VAL A 336 -16.33 1.89 -26.96
N ASP A 337 -16.68 2.30 -28.19
CA ASP A 337 -15.74 2.43 -29.29
C ASP A 337 -14.64 3.47 -29.02
N GLU A 338 -15.00 4.60 -28.36
CA GLU A 338 -14.00 5.60 -27.96
C GLU A 338 -13.01 5.02 -26.93
N LEU A 339 -13.51 4.23 -25.99
CA LEU A 339 -12.66 3.55 -25.01
C LEU A 339 -11.78 2.50 -25.69
N GLU A 340 -12.35 1.71 -26.58
CA GLU A 340 -11.65 0.64 -27.31
C GLU A 340 -10.55 1.21 -28.21
N CYS A 341 -10.85 2.25 -28.96
CA CYS A 341 -9.86 2.95 -29.81
C CYS A 341 -8.66 3.44 -28.98
N LEU A 342 -8.93 4.06 -27.81
CA LEU A 342 -7.83 4.47 -26.93
C LEU A 342 -7.05 3.27 -26.39
N LEU A 343 -7.73 2.19 -26.00
CA LEU A 343 -7.06 1.00 -25.51
C LEU A 343 -6.17 0.35 -26.56
N HIS A 344 -6.57 0.36 -27.85
CA HIS A 344 -5.72 -0.05 -28.97
C HIS A 344 -4.42 0.76 -29.03
N GLN A 345 -4.53 2.08 -28.97
CA GLN A 345 -3.36 2.96 -28.97
C GLN A 345 -2.42 2.68 -27.77
N LEU A 346 -3.00 2.45 -26.60
CA LEU A 346 -2.22 2.20 -25.38
C LEU A 346 -1.56 0.82 -25.36
N LEU A 347 -2.30 -0.21 -25.77
CA LEU A 347 -1.89 -1.61 -25.58
C LEU A 347 -1.12 -2.16 -26.79
N ASN A 348 -1.55 -1.82 -28.02
CA ASN A 348 -0.99 -2.38 -29.26
C ASN A 348 0.00 -1.43 -29.95
N GLU A 349 -0.25 -0.11 -29.91
CA GLU A 349 0.60 0.88 -30.60
C GLU A 349 1.74 1.45 -29.72
N GLY A 350 1.95 0.90 -28.55
CA GLY A 350 3.09 1.25 -27.68
C GLY A 350 3.00 2.57 -26.92
N GLN A 351 1.87 3.27 -26.96
CA GLN A 351 1.70 4.56 -26.27
C GLN A 351 1.69 4.45 -24.73
N LEU A 352 1.53 3.24 -24.17
CA LEU A 352 1.51 3.02 -22.74
C LEU A 352 2.91 2.87 -22.17
N SER A 353 3.35 3.86 -21.38
CA SER A 353 4.58 3.78 -20.59
C SER A 353 4.37 2.99 -19.30
N ILE A 354 5.19 1.98 -19.06
CA ILE A 354 5.10 1.10 -17.90
C ILE A 354 6.38 1.19 -17.07
N LYS A 355 6.20 1.36 -15.75
CA LYS A 355 7.31 1.32 -14.79
C LYS A 355 7.47 -0.12 -14.27
N TRP A 356 8.31 -0.90 -14.91
CA TRP A 356 8.47 -2.33 -14.63
C TRP A 356 8.97 -2.63 -13.21
N GLY A 357 9.85 -1.81 -12.66
CA GLY A 357 10.32 -1.94 -11.28
C GLY A 357 9.34 -1.51 -10.19
N ARG A 358 8.13 -1.08 -10.54
CA ARG A 358 7.12 -0.64 -9.58
C ARG A 358 6.56 -1.82 -8.81
N LYS A 359 6.76 -1.83 -7.49
CA LYS A 359 6.10 -2.78 -6.59
C LYS A 359 4.62 -2.43 -6.47
N LEU A 360 3.76 -3.29 -6.98
CA LEU A 360 2.32 -3.24 -6.75
C LEU A 360 1.99 -4.28 -5.68
N LYS A 361 1.35 -3.84 -4.59
CA LYS A 361 0.91 -4.76 -3.54
C LYS A 361 -0.06 -5.78 -4.14
N ASN A 362 0.27 -7.07 -4.09
CA ASN A 362 -0.49 -8.21 -4.61
C ASN A 362 -0.70 -8.21 -6.14
N LYS A 363 0.17 -7.59 -6.92
CA LYS A 363 0.07 -7.55 -8.38
C LYS A 363 1.44 -7.57 -9.04
N GLY A 364 1.63 -8.52 -9.92
CA GLY A 364 2.55 -8.59 -11.03
C GLY A 364 4.00 -8.18 -10.89
N ASN A 365 4.65 -8.35 -9.71
CA ASN A 365 6.07 -8.09 -9.60
C ASN A 365 6.82 -8.90 -8.52
N ALA A 366 6.20 -9.95 -7.99
CA ALA A 366 6.86 -10.77 -6.95
C ALA A 366 7.98 -11.66 -7.52
N ILE A 367 7.95 -11.93 -8.83
CA ILE A 367 8.93 -12.74 -9.54
C ILE A 367 10.06 -11.89 -10.14
N ILE A 368 9.84 -10.62 -10.38
CA ILE A 368 10.84 -9.75 -10.99
C ILE A 368 11.84 -9.34 -9.92
N THR A 369 12.93 -10.05 -9.84
CA THR A 369 14.19 -9.50 -9.39
C THR A 369 14.78 -8.73 -10.57
N VAL A 370 14.97 -7.46 -10.37
CA VAL A 370 15.56 -6.53 -11.36
C VAL A 370 16.93 -7.03 -11.79
#